data_7ad032d93350115faa0c62df27bdebd6
#
_entry.id   7ad032d93350115faa0c62df27bdebd6
#
_cell.length_a   1.000
_cell.length_b   1.000
_cell.length_c   1.000
_cell.angle_alpha   90.00
_cell.angle_beta   90.00
_cell.angle_gamma   90.00
#
_symmetry.space_group_name_H-M   'P 1'
#
loop_
_entity.id
_entity.type
_entity.pdbx_description
1 polymer ?
#
loop_
_entity_poly.entity_id
_entity_poly.type
_entity_poly.pdbx_seq_one_letter_code
_entity_poly.pdbx_strand_id
1 'polypeptide(L)'
;IKVDVLVQGSELAAALDEDRIQLAIVDENCARGFQWTPLTDAPLVAVTPPDFPWTGETISLARLMQEPFLSCPEQYVEQYLPADTPRLEVAASDDGAILSMVAGGLGVSVLSAYSLAGYEKQVRVIPLDQPLSRRLGVAVKAMPAANSPARLFLSFLKRQYQNAR
;
A
#
# COMPACT_ATOMS: atom_id res chain seq x y z
N ILE A 1 17.40 -6.89 20.78
CA ILE A 1 16.98 -5.95 19.72
C ILE A 1 15.59 -5.48 20.09
N LYS A 2 15.39 -4.18 20.26
CA LYS A 2 14.06 -3.59 20.43
C LYS A 2 13.62 -3.13 19.03
N VAL A 3 12.42 -3.49 18.64
CA VAL A 3 11.79 -3.06 17.38
C VAL A 3 10.57 -2.24 17.75
N ASP A 4 10.60 -0.95 17.44
CA ASP A 4 9.44 -0.08 17.52
C ASP A 4 8.87 0.05 16.09
N VAL A 5 7.60 -0.20 15.89
CA VAL A 5 6.93 -0.10 14.59
C VAL A 5 6.07 1.15 14.57
N LEU A 6 6.37 2.03 13.63
CA LEU A 6 5.57 3.22 13.34
C LEU A 6 4.83 2.98 12.02
N VAL A 7 3.51 3.08 12.05
CA VAL A 7 2.66 2.98 10.86
C VAL A 7 2.08 4.35 10.59
N GLN A 8 2.73 5.09 9.68
CA GLN A 8 2.29 6.43 9.25
C GLN A 8 2.70 6.63 7.79
N GLY A 9 1.77 7.11 6.96
CA GLY A 9 2.01 7.30 5.53
C GLY A 9 3.07 8.38 5.24
N SER A 10 2.64 9.62 5.13
CA SER A 10 3.49 10.78 4.74
C SER A 10 4.58 11.16 5.75
N GLU A 11 4.43 10.79 7.01
CA GLU A 11 5.40 11.14 8.05
C GLU A 11 6.66 10.25 8.08
N LEU A 12 6.68 9.12 7.35
CA LEU A 12 7.83 8.20 7.38
C LEU A 12 9.11 8.84 6.81
N ALA A 13 8.97 9.67 5.79
CA ALA A 13 10.11 10.39 5.22
C ALA A 13 10.71 11.39 6.23
N ALA A 14 9.88 12.16 6.92
CA ALA A 14 10.30 13.06 7.97
C ALA A 14 10.94 12.31 9.15
N ALA A 15 10.33 11.18 9.55
CA ALA A 15 10.86 10.34 10.63
C ALA A 15 12.24 9.74 10.30
N LEU A 16 12.48 9.39 9.02
CA LEU A 16 13.82 8.97 8.56
C LEU A 16 14.81 10.14 8.57
N ASP A 17 14.40 11.31 8.10
CA ASP A 17 15.28 12.48 8.02
C ASP A 17 15.66 13.00 9.41
N GLU A 18 14.75 12.92 10.35
CA GLU A 18 14.95 13.28 11.77
C GLU A 18 15.62 12.17 12.61
N ASP A 19 16.03 11.04 11.99
CA ASP A 19 16.62 9.87 12.65
C ASP A 19 15.73 9.26 13.76
N ARG A 20 14.41 9.51 13.74
CA ARG A 20 13.45 8.87 14.65
C ARG A 20 13.25 7.39 14.34
N ILE A 21 13.41 7.01 13.07
CA ILE A 21 13.47 5.63 12.61
C ILE A 21 14.73 5.40 11.78
N GLN A 22 15.23 4.19 11.72
CA GLN A 22 16.44 3.84 10.99
C GLN A 22 16.17 3.30 9.59
N LEU A 23 14.97 2.79 9.36
CA LEU A 23 14.51 2.30 8.05
C LEU A 23 12.99 2.43 7.94
N ALA A 24 12.50 2.56 6.72
CA ALA A 24 11.08 2.57 6.40
C ALA A 24 10.79 1.61 5.25
N ILE A 25 9.67 0.88 5.33
CA ILE A 25 9.15 0.12 4.19
C ILE A 25 8.15 1.03 3.48
N VAL A 26 8.51 1.46 2.28
CA VAL A 26 7.76 2.45 1.51
C VAL A 26 7.80 2.10 0.02
N ASP A 27 6.92 2.70 -0.77
CA ASP A 27 7.07 2.64 -2.21
C ASP A 27 8.20 3.55 -2.73
N GLU A 28 8.61 3.31 -3.98
CA GLU A 28 9.72 4.00 -4.61
C GLU A 28 9.51 5.53 -4.67
N ASN A 29 8.28 5.98 -4.86
CA ASN A 29 7.97 7.41 -4.97
C ASN A 29 8.12 8.14 -3.64
N CYS A 30 7.80 7.48 -2.52
CA CYS A 30 7.97 8.00 -1.17
C CYS A 30 9.42 7.98 -0.70
N ALA A 31 10.31 7.29 -1.39
CA ALA A 31 11.71 7.15 -1.02
C ALA A 31 12.65 8.22 -1.62
N ARG A 32 12.12 9.25 -2.25
CA ARG A 32 12.93 10.30 -2.88
C ARG A 32 13.85 10.98 -1.86
N GLY A 33 15.14 11.03 -2.18
CA GLY A 33 16.16 11.59 -1.28
C GLY A 33 16.80 10.58 -0.33
N PHE A 34 16.32 9.33 -0.29
CA PHE A 34 16.87 8.25 0.55
C PHE A 34 17.51 7.15 -0.31
N GLN A 35 18.38 6.37 0.32
CA GLN A 35 18.86 5.13 -0.30
C GLN A 35 17.75 4.10 -0.23
N TRP A 36 17.23 3.70 -1.39
CA TRP A 36 16.11 2.77 -1.48
C TRP A 36 16.55 1.43 -2.06
N THR A 37 16.05 0.34 -1.48
CA THR A 37 16.30 -1.03 -1.92
C THR A 37 14.97 -1.71 -2.21
N PRO A 38 14.71 -2.16 -3.46
CA PRO A 38 13.48 -2.86 -3.80
C PRO A 38 13.39 -4.19 -3.05
N LEU A 39 12.17 -4.54 -2.62
CA LEU A 39 11.83 -5.83 -2.01
C LEU A 39 10.89 -6.63 -2.90
N THR A 40 9.76 -6.06 -3.29
CA THR A 40 8.70 -6.76 -4.03
C THR A 40 7.81 -5.79 -4.78
N ASP A 41 7.12 -6.33 -5.79
CA ASP A 41 5.99 -5.66 -6.44
C ASP A 41 4.71 -6.10 -5.73
N ALA A 42 3.94 -5.14 -5.24
CA ALA A 42 2.67 -5.35 -4.55
C ALA A 42 1.52 -5.14 -5.55
N PRO A 43 0.84 -6.19 -6.00
CA PRO A 43 -0.29 -6.04 -6.91
C PRO A 43 -1.38 -5.17 -6.31
N LEU A 44 -1.99 -4.32 -7.15
CA LEU A 44 -3.20 -3.57 -6.83
C LEU A 44 -4.42 -4.36 -7.30
N VAL A 45 -5.44 -4.40 -6.45
CA VAL A 45 -6.68 -5.11 -6.71
C VAL A 45 -7.87 -4.22 -6.39
N ALA A 46 -8.97 -4.41 -7.10
CA ALA A 46 -10.24 -3.79 -6.75
C ALA A 46 -10.80 -4.47 -5.51
N VAL A 47 -11.29 -3.67 -4.58
CA VAL A 47 -11.94 -4.09 -3.35
C VAL A 47 -13.36 -3.54 -3.35
N THR A 48 -14.34 -4.44 -3.24
CA THR A 48 -15.76 -4.10 -3.32
C THR A 48 -16.53 -4.75 -2.17
N PRO A 49 -17.75 -4.29 -1.88
CA PRO A 49 -18.64 -5.00 -0.96
C PRO A 49 -18.83 -6.47 -1.37
N PRO A 50 -19.11 -7.38 -0.42
CA PRO A 50 -19.23 -8.82 -0.72
C PRO A 50 -20.33 -9.13 -1.74
N ASP A 51 -21.40 -8.36 -1.74
CA ASP A 51 -22.58 -8.47 -2.60
C ASP A 51 -22.53 -7.60 -3.86
N PHE A 52 -21.36 -7.03 -4.18
CA PHE A 52 -21.16 -6.18 -5.35
C PHE A 52 -21.60 -6.91 -6.64
N PRO A 53 -22.52 -6.33 -7.45
CA PRO A 53 -23.15 -6.99 -8.56
C PRO A 53 -22.23 -7.05 -9.79
N TRP A 54 -21.19 -7.84 -9.71
CA TRP A 54 -20.21 -8.03 -10.77
C TRP A 54 -19.99 -9.52 -11.08
N THR A 55 -20.10 -9.91 -12.34
CA THR A 55 -19.95 -11.31 -12.78
C THR A 55 -18.69 -11.57 -13.60
N GLY A 56 -17.94 -10.50 -13.95
CA GLY A 56 -16.68 -10.63 -14.68
C GLY A 56 -15.54 -11.16 -13.79
N GLU A 57 -14.54 -11.74 -14.43
CA GLU A 57 -13.31 -12.21 -13.74
C GLU A 57 -12.37 -11.05 -13.39
N THR A 58 -12.39 -9.97 -14.16
CA THR A 58 -11.62 -8.75 -13.95
C THR A 58 -12.52 -7.53 -14.04
N ILE A 59 -12.05 -6.38 -13.53
CA ILE A 59 -12.78 -5.11 -13.58
C ILE A 59 -11.84 -3.97 -13.99
N SER A 60 -12.35 -3.02 -14.80
CA SER A 60 -11.58 -1.83 -15.15
C SER A 60 -11.68 -0.73 -14.08
N LEU A 61 -10.65 0.11 -13.99
CA LEU A 61 -10.72 1.32 -13.14
C LEU A 61 -11.90 2.22 -13.55
N ALA A 62 -12.13 2.38 -14.85
CA ALA A 62 -13.24 3.19 -15.36
C ALA A 62 -14.60 2.68 -14.90
N ARG A 63 -14.78 1.36 -14.75
CA ARG A 63 -16.00 0.78 -14.19
C ARG A 63 -16.12 1.00 -12.69
N LEU A 64 -15.02 0.85 -11.96
CA LEU A 64 -14.99 1.11 -10.51
C LEU A 64 -15.34 2.56 -10.17
N MET A 65 -14.85 3.52 -10.98
CA MET A 65 -15.11 4.95 -10.78
C MET A 65 -16.57 5.36 -11.03
N GLN A 66 -17.43 4.47 -11.50
CA GLN A 66 -18.87 4.71 -11.57
C GLN A 66 -19.57 4.48 -10.22
N GLU A 67 -18.88 3.90 -9.26
CA GLU A 67 -19.33 3.69 -7.89
C GLU A 67 -18.76 4.76 -6.96
N PRO A 68 -19.29 4.96 -5.76
CA PRO A 68 -18.63 5.76 -4.73
C PRO A 68 -17.21 5.24 -4.47
N PHE A 69 -16.20 5.98 -4.90
CA PHE A 69 -14.82 5.56 -4.79
C PHE A 69 -14.19 6.11 -3.50
N LEU A 70 -13.73 5.21 -2.64
CA LEU A 70 -13.09 5.55 -1.37
C LEU A 70 -11.58 5.62 -1.57
N SER A 71 -10.96 6.73 -1.20
CA SER A 71 -9.50 6.89 -1.23
C SER A 71 -8.99 7.57 0.04
N CYS A 72 -7.80 7.21 0.47
CA CYS A 72 -7.03 8.03 1.39
C CYS A 72 -6.18 9.02 0.59
N PRO A 73 -5.91 10.21 1.14
CA PRO A 73 -4.87 11.09 0.60
C PRO A 73 -3.55 10.32 0.42
N GLU A 74 -2.86 10.58 -0.68
CA GLU A 74 -1.56 9.97 -1.00
C GLU A 74 -1.58 8.46 -1.31
N GLN A 75 -2.76 7.87 -1.57
CA GLN A 75 -2.81 6.48 -2.05
C GLN A 75 -2.12 6.35 -3.40
N TYR A 76 -1.37 5.26 -3.56
CA TYR A 76 -0.64 4.96 -4.79
C TYR A 76 -1.53 4.91 -6.04
N VAL A 77 -2.80 4.51 -5.88
CA VAL A 77 -3.77 4.44 -6.99
C VAL A 77 -4.10 5.80 -7.57
N GLU A 78 -3.95 6.89 -6.83
CA GLU A 78 -4.33 8.23 -7.28
C GLU A 78 -3.62 8.67 -8.56
N GLN A 79 -2.39 8.23 -8.78
CA GLN A 79 -1.64 8.52 -10.02
C GLN A 79 -2.28 7.91 -11.28
N TYR A 80 -3.17 6.93 -11.13
CA TYR A 80 -3.88 6.27 -12.23
C TYR A 80 -5.32 6.77 -12.40
N LEU A 81 -5.79 7.61 -11.48
CA LEU A 81 -7.14 8.16 -11.54
C LEU A 81 -7.15 9.49 -12.31
N PRO A 82 -8.16 9.76 -13.14
CA PRO A 82 -8.39 11.10 -13.68
C PRO A 82 -8.54 12.14 -12.56
N ALA A 83 -8.02 13.34 -12.79
CA ALA A 83 -8.02 14.40 -11.77
C ALA A 83 -9.41 14.83 -11.30
N ASP A 84 -10.42 14.65 -12.15
CA ASP A 84 -11.83 14.99 -11.92
C ASP A 84 -12.66 13.82 -11.42
N THR A 85 -12.01 12.68 -11.07
CA THR A 85 -12.73 11.52 -10.53
C THR A 85 -13.45 11.88 -9.24
N PRO A 86 -14.79 11.75 -9.16
CA PRO A 86 -15.52 11.91 -7.91
C PRO A 86 -15.08 10.85 -6.91
N ARG A 87 -14.65 11.29 -5.74
CA ARG A 87 -14.16 10.37 -4.69
C ARG A 87 -14.57 10.86 -3.32
N LEU A 88 -14.80 9.93 -2.42
CA LEU A 88 -14.95 10.19 -1.01
C LEU A 88 -13.57 10.05 -0.35
N GLU A 89 -12.95 11.17 -0.02
CA GLU A 89 -11.69 11.17 0.70
C GLU A 89 -11.90 10.72 2.14
N VAL A 90 -11.21 9.67 2.52
CA VAL A 90 -11.23 9.14 3.87
C VAL A 90 -10.02 9.69 4.62
N ALA A 91 -10.25 10.50 5.63
CA ALA A 91 -9.20 10.99 6.51
C ALA A 91 -8.72 9.86 7.44
N ALA A 92 -8.10 8.84 6.86
CA ALA A 92 -7.56 7.69 7.56
C ALA A 92 -6.08 7.53 7.21
N SER A 93 -5.31 7.02 8.16
CA SER A 93 -3.88 6.79 8.01
C SER A 93 -3.54 5.39 7.53
N ASP A 94 -4.53 4.50 7.36
CA ASP A 94 -4.31 3.11 6.97
C ASP A 94 -5.42 2.55 6.07
N ASP A 95 -5.09 1.50 5.34
CA ASP A 95 -6.00 0.80 4.44
C ASP A 95 -7.14 0.06 5.19
N GLY A 96 -6.96 -0.22 6.49
CA GLY A 96 -7.96 -0.93 7.30
C GLY A 96 -9.25 -0.14 7.46
N ALA A 97 -9.15 1.19 7.56
CA ALA A 97 -10.33 2.06 7.60
C ALA A 97 -11.11 1.97 6.29
N ILE A 98 -10.43 2.04 5.14
CA ILE A 98 -11.08 1.86 3.83
C ILE A 98 -11.72 0.48 3.71
N LEU A 99 -10.99 -0.58 4.08
CA LEU A 99 -11.50 -1.95 4.04
C LEU A 99 -12.77 -2.11 4.87
N SER A 100 -12.81 -1.52 6.07
CA SER A 100 -14.00 -1.53 6.93
C SER A 100 -15.18 -0.79 6.30
N MET A 101 -14.94 0.35 5.65
CA MET A 101 -15.96 1.12 4.94
C MET A 101 -16.50 0.36 3.71
N VAL A 102 -15.61 -0.27 2.93
CA VAL A 102 -15.99 -1.11 1.80
C VAL A 102 -16.83 -2.31 2.28
N ALA A 103 -16.40 -2.99 3.34
CA ALA A 103 -17.15 -4.09 3.95
C ALA A 103 -18.55 -3.65 4.43
N GLY A 104 -18.68 -2.41 4.88
CA GLY A 104 -19.94 -1.77 5.25
C GLY A 104 -20.79 -1.29 4.07
N GLY A 105 -20.36 -1.49 2.82
CA GLY A 105 -21.13 -1.11 1.63
C GLY A 105 -21.08 0.37 1.27
N LEU A 106 -20.13 1.15 1.82
CA LEU A 106 -20.06 2.59 1.58
C LEU A 106 -19.43 2.96 0.22
N GLY A 107 -18.83 1.98 -0.47
CA GLY A 107 -18.24 2.20 -1.78
C GLY A 107 -17.23 1.12 -2.16
N VAL A 108 -16.39 1.44 -3.12
CA VAL A 108 -15.34 0.58 -3.64
C VAL A 108 -13.98 1.26 -3.52
N SER A 109 -12.89 0.50 -3.63
CA SER A 109 -11.53 1.05 -3.62
C SER A 109 -10.58 0.19 -4.45
N VAL A 110 -9.35 0.67 -4.60
CA VAL A 110 -8.22 -0.10 -5.13
C VAL A 110 -7.09 -0.06 -4.11
N LEU A 111 -6.73 -1.22 -3.61
CA LEU A 111 -5.73 -1.37 -2.55
C LEU A 111 -4.66 -2.39 -2.95
N SER A 112 -3.56 -2.38 -2.22
CA SER A 112 -2.56 -3.44 -2.33
C SER A 112 -3.14 -4.78 -1.88
N ALA A 113 -2.86 -5.86 -2.60
CA ALA A 113 -3.24 -7.21 -2.18
C ALA A 113 -2.67 -7.57 -0.79
N TYR A 114 -1.57 -6.96 -0.37
CA TYR A 114 -0.98 -7.17 0.96
C TYR A 114 -1.79 -6.51 2.09
N SER A 115 -2.63 -5.53 1.78
CA SER A 115 -3.48 -4.86 2.77
C SER A 115 -4.72 -5.67 3.16
N LEU A 116 -5.00 -6.77 2.45
CA LEU A 116 -6.23 -7.54 2.62
C LEU A 116 -6.21 -8.53 3.80
N ALA A 117 -5.06 -8.70 4.43
CA ALA A 117 -4.91 -9.68 5.52
C ALA A 117 -5.95 -9.44 6.63
N GLY A 118 -6.79 -10.45 6.88
CA GLY A 118 -7.87 -10.40 7.87
C GLY A 118 -9.21 -9.88 7.33
N TYR A 119 -9.28 -9.41 6.09
CA TYR A 119 -10.51 -8.90 5.46
C TYR A 119 -11.05 -9.79 4.34
N GLU A 120 -10.40 -10.91 4.02
CA GLU A 120 -10.68 -11.75 2.85
C GLU A 120 -12.13 -12.27 2.78
N LYS A 121 -12.80 -12.34 3.93
CA LYS A 121 -14.20 -12.78 4.03
C LYS A 121 -15.19 -11.62 4.14
N GLN A 122 -14.71 -10.40 4.31
CA GLN A 122 -15.54 -9.22 4.56
C GLN A 122 -15.70 -8.35 3.33
N VAL A 123 -14.81 -8.52 2.35
CA VAL A 123 -14.82 -7.79 1.08
C VAL A 123 -14.71 -8.77 -0.08
N ARG A 124 -15.14 -8.34 -1.24
CA ARG A 124 -14.90 -9.06 -2.49
C ARG A 124 -13.70 -8.43 -3.20
N VAL A 125 -12.76 -9.28 -3.60
CA VAL A 125 -11.54 -8.89 -4.32
C VAL A 125 -11.69 -9.27 -5.78
N ILE A 126 -11.46 -8.31 -6.67
CA ILE A 126 -11.54 -8.51 -8.12
C ILE A 126 -10.24 -8.01 -8.76
N PRO A 127 -9.54 -8.84 -9.54
CA PRO A 127 -8.36 -8.40 -10.28
C PRO A 127 -8.69 -7.25 -11.25
N LEU A 128 -7.77 -6.31 -11.42
CA LEU A 128 -7.90 -5.28 -12.44
C LEU A 128 -7.64 -5.88 -13.84
N ASP A 129 -8.37 -5.41 -14.85
CA ASP A 129 -8.18 -5.80 -16.25
C ASP A 129 -6.82 -5.36 -16.81
N GLN A 130 -6.33 -4.21 -16.34
CA GLN A 130 -4.95 -3.76 -16.53
C GLN A 130 -4.20 -3.96 -15.22
N PRO A 131 -3.26 -4.93 -15.15
CA PRO A 131 -2.51 -5.19 -13.92
C PRO A 131 -1.71 -3.96 -13.51
N LEU A 132 -1.96 -3.50 -12.29
CA LEU A 132 -1.22 -2.42 -11.66
C LEU A 132 -0.48 -2.98 -10.44
N SER A 133 0.66 -2.41 -10.15
CA SER A 133 1.43 -2.76 -8.94
C SER A 133 2.16 -1.55 -8.39
N ARG A 134 2.42 -1.55 -7.09
CA ARG A 134 3.35 -0.62 -6.45
C ARG A 134 4.64 -1.34 -6.08
N ARG A 135 5.77 -0.71 -6.34
CA ARG A 135 7.07 -1.27 -5.94
C ARG A 135 7.35 -0.91 -4.49
N LEU A 136 7.38 -1.92 -3.63
CA LEU A 136 7.73 -1.77 -2.23
C LEU A 136 9.21 -2.05 -2.01
N GLY A 137 9.83 -1.24 -1.17
CA GLY A 137 11.23 -1.38 -0.81
C GLY A 137 11.54 -0.79 0.55
N VAL A 138 12.80 -0.90 0.94
CA VAL A 138 13.31 -0.30 2.18
C VAL A 138 14.07 0.97 1.86
N ALA A 139 13.64 2.07 2.46
CA ALA A 139 14.35 3.34 2.48
C ALA A 139 15.20 3.47 3.75
N VAL A 140 16.40 4.01 3.60
CA VAL A 140 17.31 4.38 4.69
C VAL A 140 17.95 5.73 4.36
N LYS A 141 18.18 6.59 5.35
CA LYS A 141 18.86 7.88 5.17
C LYS A 141 20.31 7.66 4.74
N ALA A 142 20.99 6.76 5.42
CA ALA A 142 22.32 6.29 5.08
C ALA A 142 22.42 4.78 5.36
N MET A 143 23.29 4.08 4.63
CA MET A 143 23.44 2.65 4.83
C MET A 143 23.91 2.37 6.27
N PRO A 144 23.14 1.60 7.06
CA PRO A 144 23.47 1.32 8.45
C PRO A 144 24.81 0.58 8.59
N ALA A 145 25.51 0.78 9.70
CA ALA A 145 26.75 0.08 10.02
C ALA A 145 26.57 -1.46 9.94
N ALA A 146 27.60 -2.18 9.49
CA ALA A 146 27.52 -3.60 9.13
C ALA A 146 26.91 -4.50 10.22
N ASN A 147 27.21 -4.23 11.50
CA ASN A 147 26.72 -5.02 12.62
C ASN A 147 25.55 -4.36 13.37
N SER A 148 24.94 -3.32 12.82
CA SER A 148 23.79 -2.68 13.45
C SER A 148 22.50 -3.54 13.30
N PRO A 149 21.56 -3.46 14.27
CA PRO A 149 20.26 -4.11 14.15
C PRO A 149 19.52 -3.77 12.86
N ALA A 150 19.57 -2.51 12.42
CA ALA A 150 18.96 -2.05 11.17
C ALA A 150 19.58 -2.75 9.94
N ARG A 151 20.90 -2.95 9.91
CA ARG A 151 21.57 -3.66 8.82
C ARG A 151 21.20 -5.15 8.79
N LEU A 152 21.12 -5.78 9.95
CA LEU A 152 20.71 -7.17 10.08
C LEU A 152 19.26 -7.36 9.62
N PHE A 153 18.38 -6.44 10.02
CA PHE A 153 16.97 -6.47 9.60
C PHE A 153 16.81 -6.23 8.08
N LEU A 154 17.53 -5.26 7.52
CA LEU A 154 17.57 -5.04 6.07
C LEU A 154 18.01 -6.30 5.32
N SER A 155 19.04 -6.97 5.81
CA SER A 155 19.57 -8.20 5.21
C SER A 155 18.56 -9.36 5.32
N PHE A 156 17.81 -9.43 6.42
CA PHE A 156 16.74 -10.38 6.62
C PHE A 156 15.61 -10.13 5.60
N LEU A 157 15.12 -8.90 5.48
CA LEU A 157 14.07 -8.54 4.52
C LEU A 157 14.47 -8.88 3.08
N LYS A 158 15.68 -8.53 2.67
CA LYS A 158 16.19 -8.89 1.34
C LYS A 158 16.12 -10.39 1.08
N ARG A 159 16.54 -11.23 2.01
CA ARG A 159 16.50 -12.70 1.86
C ARG A 159 15.06 -13.21 1.77
N GLN A 160 14.14 -12.69 2.59
CA GLN A 160 12.74 -13.13 2.57
C GLN A 160 12.07 -12.86 1.22
N TYR A 161 12.27 -11.68 0.66
CA TYR A 161 11.61 -11.28 -0.58
C TYR A 161 12.37 -11.70 -1.86
N GLN A 162 13.67 -11.98 -1.80
CA GLN A 162 14.42 -12.53 -2.94
C GLN A 162 14.15 -14.01 -3.16
N ASN A 163 13.84 -14.76 -2.11
CA ASN A 163 13.52 -16.20 -2.18
C ASN A 163 12.03 -16.47 -2.49
N ALA A 164 11.19 -15.43 -2.57
CA ALA A 164 9.76 -15.54 -2.88
C ALA A 164 9.43 -15.32 -4.38
N ARG A 165 10.47 -15.25 -5.23
CA ARG A 165 10.33 -15.17 -6.70
C ARG A 165 10.45 -16.51 -7.37
#